data_fa7bc8240410e9af87a1aa1c8eb88971
#
_entry.id   fa7bc8240410e9af87a1aa1c8eb88971
#
_cell.length_a   1.000
_cell.length_b   1.000
_cell.length_c   1.000
_cell.angle_alpha   90.00
_cell.angle_beta   90.00
_cell.angle_gamma   90.00
#
_symmetry.space_group_name_H-M   'P 1'
#
loop_
_entity.id
_entity.type
_entity.pdbx_description
1 polymer ?
#
loop_
_entity_poly.entity_id
_entity_poly.type
_entity_poly.pdbx_seq_one_letter_code
_entity_poly.pdbx_strand_id
1 'polypeptide(L)'
;CQQAGRAGRAGGDALAILVARPEPLDSYLCEHPEAIFQQRADRPVLHPDLPAVLAPHLAAAAQEKPLTPADAEFFGPGMVASADRLVADGVLRRRPAGWFWTRPDRAVDGIDLRSSAAEQVEIVEASTGRVIGQVDPAAADRTVHAGAVYLHLGEQWQITDYDPVDRVALAGPNTGNWYTQAVGTSDLRILSTAATRELPGAHAGLGEVELGSQVTGYLRRDEVTGTVWDSNPLELPVRRFTTRATWWTVDAAALAASGISPAALPGAAHAAEHAAIGLLPVFAPCDRWDIGGLSTACHPDTGLLTVFVHDGQAGGAGFADRAYQVLPEWLAATLALVRECPCADGCPRCIVSPKCGSGNQPLDKAAAIALLAAVLASRDDPARV
;
A
#
# COMPACT_ATOMS: atom_id res chain seq x y z
N CYS A 1 19.51 -10.14 0.84
CA CYS A 1 20.44 -11.10 0.17
C CYS A 1 21.16 -10.48 -1.03
N GLN A 2 20.49 -9.87 -2.01
CA GLN A 2 21.16 -9.35 -3.22
C GLN A 2 22.21 -8.26 -2.92
N GLN A 3 21.95 -7.36 -1.98
CA GLN A 3 22.90 -6.32 -1.57
C GLN A 3 24.10 -6.91 -0.84
N ALA A 4 23.87 -7.79 0.13
CA ALA A 4 24.93 -8.48 0.85
C ALA A 4 25.77 -9.38 -0.07
N GLY A 5 25.17 -10.06 -1.04
CA GLY A 5 25.84 -10.89 -2.04
C GLY A 5 26.71 -10.11 -3.04
N ARG A 6 26.80 -8.78 -2.92
CA ARG A 6 27.72 -7.95 -3.69
C ARG A 6 29.06 -7.73 -2.98
N ALA A 7 29.14 -8.04 -1.69
CA ALA A 7 30.40 -8.02 -0.95
C ALA A 7 31.24 -9.25 -1.32
N GLY A 8 32.56 -9.13 -1.33
CA GLY A 8 33.50 -10.23 -1.52
C GLY A 8 33.55 -10.86 -2.92
N ARG A 9 33.08 -10.19 -3.95
CA ARG A 9 33.03 -10.74 -5.35
C ARG A 9 34.40 -11.13 -5.93
N ALA A 10 35.47 -10.58 -5.40
CA ALA A 10 36.84 -10.92 -5.81
C ALA A 10 37.41 -12.17 -5.10
N GLY A 11 36.58 -12.91 -4.34
CA GLY A 11 37.02 -14.13 -3.65
C GLY A 11 37.75 -13.90 -2.32
N GLY A 12 37.78 -12.67 -1.80
CA GLY A 12 38.27 -12.34 -0.47
C GLY A 12 37.18 -12.35 0.59
N ASP A 13 37.60 -12.36 1.86
CA ASP A 13 36.69 -12.20 2.99
C ASP A 13 35.95 -10.86 2.89
N ALA A 14 34.66 -10.87 3.25
CA ALA A 14 33.83 -9.68 3.21
C ALA A 14 32.87 -9.63 4.40
N LEU A 15 32.58 -8.40 4.84
CA LEU A 15 31.61 -8.12 5.90
C LEU A 15 30.46 -7.32 5.30
N ALA A 16 29.22 -7.79 5.50
CA ALA A 16 28.01 -7.05 5.20
C ALA A 16 27.32 -6.69 6.52
N ILE A 17 27.01 -5.42 6.72
CA ILE A 17 26.36 -4.93 7.95
C ILE A 17 24.98 -4.38 7.59
N LEU A 18 23.93 -4.94 8.20
CA LEU A 18 22.57 -4.40 8.17
C LEU A 18 22.42 -3.38 9.31
N VAL A 19 22.18 -2.12 8.94
CA VAL A 19 21.79 -1.08 9.90
C VAL A 19 20.27 -0.94 9.87
N ALA A 20 19.64 -1.49 10.89
CA ALA A 20 18.18 -1.52 10.99
C ALA A 20 17.60 -0.13 11.28
N ARG A 21 16.51 0.21 10.61
CA ARG A 21 15.65 1.34 10.96
C ARG A 21 14.73 0.93 12.12
N PRO A 22 14.23 1.88 12.90
CA PRO A 22 13.19 1.59 13.90
C PRO A 22 11.83 1.41 13.21
N GLU A 23 11.67 0.29 12.50
CA GLU A 23 10.44 -0.09 11.81
C GLU A 23 10.17 -1.60 11.97
N PRO A 24 8.91 -2.07 11.78
CA PRO A 24 8.54 -3.46 12.06
C PRO A 24 9.34 -4.49 11.29
N LEU A 25 9.52 -4.29 9.97
CA LEU A 25 10.26 -5.21 9.10
C LEU A 25 11.71 -5.37 9.53
N ASP A 26 12.44 -4.26 9.66
CA ASP A 26 13.85 -4.29 10.03
C ASP A 26 14.05 -4.86 11.44
N SER A 27 13.15 -4.52 12.38
CA SER A 27 13.17 -5.08 13.74
C SER A 27 12.98 -6.58 13.72
N TYR A 28 11.97 -7.07 12.98
CA TYR A 28 11.72 -8.50 12.81
C TYR A 28 12.93 -9.23 12.21
N LEU A 29 13.54 -8.69 11.16
CA LEU A 29 14.70 -9.30 10.50
C LEU A 29 15.96 -9.34 11.40
N CYS A 30 16.12 -8.39 12.32
CA CYS A 30 17.19 -8.42 13.32
C CYS A 30 16.97 -9.48 14.41
N GLU A 31 15.73 -9.69 14.81
CA GLU A 31 15.35 -10.67 15.82
C GLU A 31 15.24 -12.09 15.23
N HIS A 32 14.97 -12.18 13.91
CA HIS A 32 14.82 -13.43 13.15
C HIS A 32 15.78 -13.48 11.95
N PRO A 33 17.08 -13.54 12.15
CA PRO A 33 18.07 -13.55 11.06
C PRO A 33 17.93 -14.77 10.13
N GLU A 34 17.32 -15.86 10.61
CA GLU A 34 17.00 -17.03 9.80
C GLU A 34 16.05 -16.69 8.64
N ALA A 35 15.18 -15.69 8.77
CA ALA A 35 14.32 -15.20 7.70
C ALA A 35 15.11 -14.64 6.51
N ILE A 36 16.33 -14.12 6.76
CA ILE A 36 17.20 -13.61 5.70
C ILE A 36 18.05 -14.73 5.09
N PHE A 37 18.59 -15.65 5.92
CA PHE A 37 19.67 -16.54 5.52
C PHE A 37 19.22 -17.99 5.29
N GLN A 38 18.14 -18.45 5.92
CA GLN A 38 17.73 -19.85 5.88
C GLN A 38 16.43 -20.10 5.11
N GLN A 39 15.60 -19.06 4.95
CA GLN A 39 14.40 -19.20 4.15
C GLN A 39 14.75 -19.13 2.66
N ARG A 40 14.05 -19.95 1.85
CA ARG A 40 14.10 -19.76 0.39
C ARG A 40 13.57 -18.38 0.08
N ALA A 41 14.23 -17.71 -0.87
CA ALA A 41 13.70 -16.44 -1.39
C ALA A 41 12.23 -16.64 -1.77
N ASP A 42 11.34 -15.88 -1.15
CA ASP A 42 9.92 -15.92 -1.48
C ASP A 42 9.74 -15.59 -2.95
N ARG A 43 8.80 -16.28 -3.58
CA ARG A 43 8.41 -15.94 -4.94
C ARG A 43 7.81 -14.55 -4.92
N PRO A 44 8.23 -13.67 -5.83
CA PRO A 44 7.59 -12.37 -5.96
C PRO A 44 6.09 -12.57 -6.21
N VAL A 45 5.29 -11.72 -5.60
CA VAL A 45 3.86 -11.66 -5.91
C VAL A 45 3.74 -11.12 -7.33
N LEU A 46 3.12 -11.89 -8.22
CA LEU A 46 2.92 -11.53 -9.61
C LEU A 46 1.43 -11.65 -9.94
N HIS A 47 0.90 -10.61 -10.56
CA HIS A 47 -0.47 -10.58 -11.04
C HIS A 47 -0.51 -10.15 -12.52
N PRO A 48 -0.01 -10.99 -13.45
CA PRO A 48 0.14 -10.65 -14.87
C PRO A 48 -1.19 -10.42 -15.57
N ASP A 49 -2.28 -11.02 -15.07
CA ASP A 49 -3.63 -10.88 -15.61
C ASP A 49 -4.33 -9.57 -15.20
N LEU A 50 -3.66 -8.75 -14.37
CA LEU A 50 -4.20 -7.48 -13.94
C LEU A 50 -4.49 -6.60 -15.17
N PRO A 51 -5.74 -6.10 -15.37
CA PRO A 51 -6.08 -5.30 -16.55
C PRO A 51 -5.16 -4.09 -16.77
N ALA A 52 -4.76 -3.42 -15.71
CA ALA A 52 -3.85 -2.27 -15.76
C ALA A 52 -2.44 -2.64 -16.29
N VAL A 53 -2.02 -3.90 -16.10
CA VAL A 53 -0.75 -4.43 -16.62
C VAL A 53 -0.95 -5.06 -17.99
N LEU A 54 -1.93 -5.95 -18.12
CA LEU A 54 -2.13 -6.74 -19.34
C LEU A 54 -2.53 -5.87 -20.55
N ALA A 55 -3.43 -4.89 -20.36
CA ALA A 55 -3.97 -4.11 -21.47
C ALA A 55 -2.89 -3.32 -22.25
N PRO A 56 -2.00 -2.53 -21.62
CA PRO A 56 -0.94 -1.83 -22.36
C PRO A 56 0.06 -2.80 -23.01
N HIS A 57 0.34 -3.95 -22.42
CA HIS A 57 1.21 -4.96 -23.02
C HIS A 57 0.56 -5.61 -24.26
N LEU A 58 -0.75 -5.87 -24.23
CA LEU A 58 -1.48 -6.33 -25.42
C LEU A 58 -1.50 -5.27 -26.52
N ALA A 59 -1.63 -4.01 -26.18
CA ALA A 59 -1.56 -2.91 -27.15
C ALA A 59 -0.19 -2.84 -27.82
N ALA A 60 0.91 -2.94 -27.03
CA ALA A 60 2.26 -2.95 -27.58
C ALA A 60 2.51 -4.20 -28.46
N ALA A 61 2.10 -5.37 -28.02
CA ALA A 61 2.21 -6.60 -28.83
C ALA A 61 1.41 -6.52 -30.12
N ALA A 62 0.18 -5.95 -30.09
CA ALA A 62 -0.64 -5.75 -31.28
C ALA A 62 -0.04 -4.76 -32.28
N GLN A 63 0.80 -3.82 -31.82
CA GLN A 63 1.56 -2.92 -32.68
C GLN A 63 2.71 -3.63 -33.38
N GLU A 64 3.42 -4.54 -32.69
CA GLU A 64 4.49 -5.32 -33.30
C GLU A 64 3.94 -6.34 -34.31
N LYS A 65 2.89 -7.03 -33.94
CA LYS A 65 2.22 -8.04 -34.77
C LYS A 65 0.75 -8.19 -34.35
N PRO A 66 -0.20 -8.31 -35.32
CA PRO A 66 -1.59 -8.54 -34.97
C PRO A 66 -1.77 -9.70 -34.01
N LEU A 67 -2.44 -9.46 -32.89
CA LEU A 67 -2.74 -10.51 -31.92
C LEU A 67 -3.78 -11.48 -32.46
N THR A 68 -3.65 -12.73 -32.11
CA THR A 68 -4.59 -13.81 -32.44
C THR A 68 -5.04 -14.53 -31.17
N PRO A 69 -6.12 -15.34 -31.19
CA PRO A 69 -6.49 -16.13 -30.00
C PRO A 69 -5.38 -17.10 -29.52
N ALA A 70 -4.46 -17.50 -30.39
CA ALA A 70 -3.34 -18.37 -30.03
C ALA A 70 -2.35 -17.69 -29.09
N ASP A 71 -2.27 -16.34 -29.13
CA ASP A 71 -1.36 -15.58 -28.26
C ASP A 71 -1.79 -15.62 -26.77
N ALA A 72 -2.97 -16.19 -26.46
CA ALA A 72 -3.35 -16.50 -25.09
C ALA A 72 -2.38 -17.50 -24.40
N GLU A 73 -1.59 -18.24 -25.16
CA GLU A 73 -0.49 -19.06 -24.63
C GLU A 73 0.54 -18.21 -23.87
N PHE A 74 0.80 -16.98 -24.32
CA PHE A 74 1.77 -16.06 -23.73
C PHE A 74 1.14 -15.11 -22.71
N PHE A 75 -0.09 -14.63 -22.98
CA PHE A 75 -0.75 -13.58 -22.21
C PHE A 75 -1.81 -14.10 -21.22
N GLY A 76 -1.99 -15.40 -21.14
CA GLY A 76 -2.96 -16.01 -20.23
C GLY A 76 -4.41 -16.03 -20.75
N PRO A 77 -5.32 -16.70 -20.00
CA PRO A 77 -6.71 -16.91 -20.41
C PRO A 77 -7.53 -15.61 -20.52
N GLY A 78 -7.14 -14.57 -19.80
CA GLY A 78 -7.81 -13.24 -19.84
C GLY A 78 -7.52 -12.41 -21.09
N MET A 79 -6.59 -12.85 -21.93
CA MET A 79 -6.09 -12.10 -23.10
C MET A 79 -7.21 -11.70 -24.07
N VAL A 80 -8.06 -12.63 -24.46
CA VAL A 80 -9.13 -12.38 -25.46
C VAL A 80 -10.12 -11.32 -24.92
N ALA A 81 -10.57 -11.49 -23.68
CA ALA A 81 -11.49 -10.54 -23.05
C ALA A 81 -10.87 -9.14 -22.88
N SER A 82 -9.59 -9.08 -22.59
CA SER A 82 -8.85 -7.80 -22.47
C SER A 82 -8.65 -7.14 -23.84
N ALA A 83 -8.33 -7.92 -24.89
CA ALA A 83 -8.22 -7.42 -26.25
C ALA A 83 -9.56 -6.89 -26.79
N ASP A 84 -10.67 -7.55 -26.49
CA ASP A 84 -12.00 -7.11 -26.89
C ASP A 84 -12.43 -5.84 -26.15
N ARG A 85 -12.03 -5.66 -24.87
CA ARG A 85 -12.19 -4.37 -24.15
C ARG A 85 -11.39 -3.25 -24.83
N LEU A 86 -10.14 -3.50 -25.19
CA LEU A 86 -9.33 -2.53 -25.93
C LEU A 86 -9.94 -2.15 -27.30
N VAL A 87 -10.73 -3.05 -27.92
CA VAL A 87 -11.51 -2.70 -29.12
C VAL A 87 -12.67 -1.76 -28.77
N ALA A 88 -13.39 -2.03 -27.69
CA ALA A 88 -14.46 -1.15 -27.23
C ALA A 88 -13.95 0.26 -26.87
N ASP A 89 -12.73 0.36 -26.30
CA ASP A 89 -12.04 1.58 -25.95
C ASP A 89 -11.37 2.28 -27.16
N GLY A 90 -11.49 1.72 -28.38
CA GLY A 90 -10.93 2.29 -29.61
C GLY A 90 -9.40 2.22 -29.71
N VAL A 91 -8.76 1.43 -28.86
CA VAL A 91 -7.29 1.23 -28.84
C VAL A 91 -6.89 0.21 -29.91
N LEU A 92 -7.64 -0.87 -30.01
CA LEU A 92 -7.46 -1.92 -31.03
C LEU A 92 -8.64 -1.95 -31.99
N ARG A 93 -8.44 -2.63 -33.14
CA ARG A 93 -9.48 -2.95 -34.11
C ARG A 93 -9.52 -4.44 -34.35
N ARG A 94 -10.69 -5.06 -34.20
CA ARG A 94 -10.92 -6.47 -34.56
C ARG A 94 -11.05 -6.64 -36.06
N ARG A 95 -10.33 -7.62 -36.66
CA ARG A 95 -10.43 -8.08 -38.04
C ARG A 95 -10.43 -9.62 -38.04
N PRO A 96 -10.80 -10.28 -39.17
CA PRO A 96 -10.76 -11.74 -39.25
C PRO A 96 -9.39 -12.35 -38.90
N ALA A 97 -8.30 -11.64 -39.18
CA ALA A 97 -6.94 -12.08 -38.87
C ALA A 97 -6.47 -11.78 -37.45
N GLY A 98 -7.30 -11.13 -36.61
CA GLY A 98 -6.93 -10.82 -35.20
C GLY A 98 -7.22 -9.39 -34.78
N TRP A 99 -6.53 -8.93 -33.73
CA TRP A 99 -6.60 -7.56 -33.19
C TRP A 99 -5.41 -6.74 -33.66
N PHE A 100 -5.67 -5.51 -34.11
CA PHE A 100 -4.71 -4.63 -34.74
C PHE A 100 -4.63 -3.30 -33.96
N TRP A 101 -3.43 -2.80 -33.75
CA TRP A 101 -3.20 -1.43 -33.27
C TRP A 101 -3.76 -0.40 -34.25
N THR A 102 -4.34 0.69 -33.74
CA THR A 102 -5.06 1.67 -34.59
C THR A 102 -4.51 3.09 -34.52
N ARG A 103 -3.62 3.38 -33.60
CA ARG A 103 -3.11 4.74 -33.33
C ARG A 103 -1.76 4.96 -34.01
N PRO A 104 -1.39 6.26 -34.28
CA PRO A 104 -0.11 6.59 -34.90
C PRO A 104 1.07 6.58 -33.94
N ASP A 105 0.80 6.72 -32.63
CA ASP A 105 1.77 6.73 -31.55
C ASP A 105 2.35 5.33 -31.28
N ARG A 106 3.40 5.28 -30.49
CA ARG A 106 4.00 4.03 -30.05
C ARG A 106 3.30 3.53 -28.79
N ALA A 107 2.72 2.34 -28.87
CA ALA A 107 2.00 1.75 -27.73
C ALA A 107 2.90 1.53 -26.51
N VAL A 108 4.19 1.25 -26.73
CA VAL A 108 5.17 1.02 -25.65
C VAL A 108 5.44 2.28 -24.81
N ASP A 109 5.23 3.47 -25.37
CA ASP A 109 5.45 4.73 -24.64
C ASP A 109 4.43 4.92 -23.51
N GLY A 110 3.31 4.17 -23.55
CA GLY A 110 2.31 4.09 -22.47
C GLY A 110 2.60 3.03 -21.40
N ILE A 111 3.76 2.36 -21.44
CA ILE A 111 4.14 1.33 -20.48
C ILE A 111 5.22 1.87 -19.54
N ASP A 112 4.90 2.01 -18.25
CA ASP A 112 5.89 2.24 -17.20
C ASP A 112 6.11 0.94 -16.42
N LEU A 113 7.37 0.56 -16.21
CA LEU A 113 7.74 -0.63 -15.43
C LEU A 113 7.67 -0.40 -13.91
N ARG A 114 7.47 0.83 -13.46
CA ARG A 114 7.45 1.22 -12.05
C ARG A 114 6.11 1.76 -11.56
N SER A 115 5.28 2.21 -12.48
CA SER A 115 3.96 2.78 -12.20
C SER A 115 2.92 2.21 -13.16
N SER A 116 1.71 2.00 -12.69
CA SER A 116 0.57 1.67 -13.55
C SER A 116 -0.10 2.89 -14.16
N ALA A 117 0.35 4.11 -13.81
CA ALA A 117 -0.19 5.36 -14.33
C ALA A 117 0.55 5.78 -15.61
N ALA A 118 -0.19 5.87 -16.72
CA ALA A 118 0.34 6.27 -18.02
C ALA A 118 0.84 7.74 -18.07
N GLU A 119 0.44 8.57 -17.11
CA GLU A 119 0.72 10.00 -17.08
C GLU A 119 1.10 10.44 -15.68
N GLN A 120 2.29 11.03 -15.54
CA GLN A 120 2.85 11.52 -14.29
C GLN A 120 2.46 12.98 -14.05
N VAL A 121 2.49 13.41 -12.79
CA VAL A 121 2.42 14.84 -12.43
C VAL A 121 3.81 15.42 -12.51
N GLU A 122 3.99 16.45 -13.35
CA GLU A 122 5.26 17.14 -13.49
C GLU A 122 5.45 18.20 -12.41
N ILE A 123 6.64 18.26 -11.84
CA ILE A 123 7.05 19.31 -10.90
C ILE A 123 7.93 20.28 -11.65
N VAL A 124 7.47 21.51 -11.80
CA VAL A 124 8.09 22.53 -12.64
C VAL A 124 8.60 23.68 -11.78
N GLU A 125 9.86 24.03 -11.94
CA GLU A 125 10.43 25.22 -11.32
C GLU A 125 9.76 26.48 -11.89
N ALA A 126 9.04 27.22 -11.06
CA ALA A 126 8.21 28.36 -11.48
C ALA A 126 9.03 29.49 -12.15
N SER A 127 10.29 29.67 -11.77
CA SER A 127 11.15 30.73 -12.29
C SER A 127 11.74 30.45 -13.67
N THR A 128 11.95 29.17 -14.02
CA THR A 128 12.67 28.77 -15.25
C THR A 128 11.83 27.96 -16.21
N GLY A 129 10.72 27.37 -15.77
CA GLY A 129 9.93 26.41 -16.52
C GLY A 129 10.57 25.02 -16.67
N ARG A 130 11.66 24.75 -15.93
CA ARG A 130 12.36 23.47 -15.96
C ARG A 130 11.59 22.43 -15.16
N VAL A 131 11.37 21.25 -15.74
CA VAL A 131 10.88 20.08 -15.00
C VAL A 131 12.00 19.59 -14.08
N ILE A 132 11.75 19.60 -12.76
CA ILE A 132 12.68 19.16 -11.74
C ILE A 132 12.42 17.73 -11.27
N GLY A 133 11.20 17.22 -11.46
CA GLY A 133 10.84 15.87 -11.08
C GLY A 133 9.45 15.48 -11.57
N GLN A 134 9.09 14.25 -11.31
CA GLN A 134 7.76 13.71 -11.60
C GLN A 134 7.28 12.88 -10.43
N VAL A 135 5.98 12.83 -10.22
CA VAL A 135 5.35 12.04 -9.15
C VAL A 135 4.12 11.31 -9.70
N ASP A 136 3.89 10.10 -9.17
CA ASP A 136 2.72 9.31 -9.51
C ASP A 136 1.43 10.07 -9.11
N PRO A 137 0.40 10.13 -9.98
CA PRO A 137 -0.86 10.80 -9.68
C PRO A 137 -1.53 10.33 -8.39
N ALA A 138 -1.38 9.05 -8.04
CA ALA A 138 -1.92 8.50 -6.79
C ALA A 138 -1.24 9.06 -5.53
N ALA A 139 0.02 9.50 -5.65
CA ALA A 139 0.79 10.10 -4.58
C ALA A 139 0.76 11.64 -4.61
N ALA A 140 0.37 12.24 -5.73
CA ALA A 140 0.52 13.68 -5.98
C ALA A 140 -0.19 14.55 -4.93
N ASP A 141 -1.45 14.25 -4.63
CA ASP A 141 -2.25 15.02 -3.66
C ASP A 141 -1.60 15.03 -2.25
N ARG A 142 -0.75 14.04 -1.93
CA ARG A 142 -0.05 13.94 -0.64
C ARG A 142 1.35 14.56 -0.66
N THR A 143 1.98 14.63 -1.84
CA THR A 143 3.40 14.99 -1.97
C THR A 143 3.64 16.34 -2.61
N VAL A 144 2.74 16.78 -3.51
CA VAL A 144 2.92 18.03 -4.29
C VAL A 144 1.71 18.95 -4.24
N HIS A 145 0.87 18.86 -3.19
CA HIS A 145 -0.18 19.83 -2.93
C HIS A 145 0.41 21.25 -2.72
N ALA A 146 -0.39 22.29 -2.93
CA ALA A 146 0.04 23.64 -2.63
C ALA A 146 0.50 23.78 -1.18
N GLY A 147 1.65 24.37 -0.96
CA GLY A 147 2.31 24.50 0.35
C GLY A 147 3.19 23.31 0.75
N ALA A 148 3.20 22.19 0.01
CA ALA A 148 4.06 21.05 0.31
C ALA A 148 5.55 21.40 0.20
N VAL A 149 6.38 20.72 0.97
CA VAL A 149 7.84 20.68 0.78
C VAL A 149 8.21 19.37 0.12
N TYR A 150 8.72 19.47 -1.09
CA TYR A 150 9.16 18.35 -1.91
C TYR A 150 10.70 18.26 -1.88
N LEU A 151 11.21 17.09 -1.53
CA LEU A 151 12.65 16.82 -1.51
C LEU A 151 13.07 16.17 -2.83
N HIS A 152 13.96 16.80 -3.59
CA HIS A 152 14.50 16.26 -4.83
C HIS A 152 16.02 16.40 -4.87
N LEU A 153 16.72 15.28 -5.04
CA LEU A 153 18.20 15.21 -5.11
C LEU A 153 18.93 15.96 -3.96
N GLY A 154 18.35 15.97 -2.77
CA GLY A 154 18.91 16.64 -1.59
C GLY A 154 18.53 18.12 -1.47
N GLU A 155 17.81 18.67 -2.44
CA GLU A 155 17.29 20.06 -2.40
C GLU A 155 15.82 20.06 -2.01
N GLN A 156 15.45 21.02 -1.19
CA GLN A 156 14.05 21.23 -0.78
C GLN A 156 13.37 22.25 -1.67
N TRP A 157 12.20 21.88 -2.17
CA TRP A 157 11.34 22.69 -3.03
C TRP A 157 9.99 22.91 -2.36
N GLN A 158 9.54 24.14 -2.28
CA GLN A 158 8.19 24.46 -1.84
C GLN A 158 7.26 24.50 -3.04
N ILE A 159 6.20 23.67 -3.01
CA ILE A 159 5.15 23.72 -4.02
C ILE A 159 4.30 24.97 -3.77
N THR A 160 4.24 25.85 -4.76
CA THR A 160 3.48 27.11 -4.69
C THR A 160 2.09 26.97 -5.25
N ASP A 161 1.91 26.05 -6.24
CA ASP A 161 0.63 25.76 -6.88
C ASP A 161 0.59 24.32 -7.37
N TYR A 162 -0.61 23.72 -7.44
CA TYR A 162 -0.83 22.37 -7.96
C TYR A 162 -2.15 22.29 -8.69
N ASP A 163 -2.07 21.99 -9.99
CA ASP A 163 -3.22 21.68 -10.84
C ASP A 163 -3.32 20.16 -11.06
N PRO A 164 -4.31 19.49 -10.43
CA PRO A 164 -4.51 18.06 -10.60
C PRO A 164 -5.11 17.67 -11.98
N VAL A 165 -5.67 18.63 -12.73
CA VAL A 165 -6.25 18.40 -14.06
C VAL A 165 -5.16 18.44 -15.11
N ASP A 166 -4.36 19.50 -15.11
CA ASP A 166 -3.22 19.66 -16.01
C ASP A 166 -2.00 18.86 -15.57
N ARG A 167 -2.06 18.27 -14.34
CA ARG A 167 -0.99 17.45 -13.75
C ARG A 167 0.35 18.18 -13.67
N VAL A 168 0.30 19.39 -13.22
CA VAL A 168 1.49 20.24 -13.03
C VAL A 168 1.51 20.79 -11.60
N ALA A 169 2.65 20.69 -10.95
CA ALA A 169 2.93 21.36 -9.69
C ALA A 169 4.04 22.38 -9.88
N LEU A 170 3.78 23.62 -9.52
CA LEU A 170 4.79 24.70 -9.58
C LEU A 170 5.59 24.74 -8.29
N ALA A 171 6.90 24.78 -8.39
CA ALA A 171 7.81 24.74 -7.26
C ALA A 171 8.79 25.92 -7.28
N GLY A 172 9.14 26.40 -6.09
CA GLY A 172 10.24 27.33 -5.85
C GLY A 172 11.18 26.79 -4.76
N PRO A 173 12.39 27.36 -4.59
CA PRO A 173 13.31 26.94 -3.55
C PRO A 173 12.69 27.07 -2.16
N ASN A 174 12.78 26.03 -1.32
CA ASN A 174 12.43 26.14 0.09
C ASN A 174 13.65 26.61 0.90
N THR A 175 13.48 27.67 1.68
CA THR A 175 14.54 28.21 2.57
C THR A 175 14.25 27.98 4.04
N GLY A 176 13.17 27.28 4.36
CA GLY A 176 12.74 27.01 5.74
C GLY A 176 13.28 25.68 6.27
N ASN A 177 13.39 25.55 7.59
CA ASN A 177 13.81 24.33 8.29
C ASN A 177 12.58 23.49 8.70
N TRP A 178 11.71 23.19 7.76
CA TRP A 178 10.47 22.45 8.02
C TRP A 178 10.12 21.56 6.82
N TYR A 179 9.39 20.51 7.15
CA TYR A 179 8.78 19.63 6.15
C TYR A 179 7.27 19.56 6.34
N THR A 180 6.56 19.02 5.35
CA THR A 180 5.11 18.87 5.39
C THR A 180 4.71 17.41 5.53
N GLN A 181 3.62 17.18 6.26
CA GLN A 181 2.94 15.91 6.37
C GLN A 181 1.47 16.11 6.00
N ALA A 182 1.05 15.52 4.88
CA ALA A 182 -0.34 15.54 4.47
C ALA A 182 -1.21 14.79 5.48
N VAL A 183 -2.38 15.34 5.77
CA VAL A 183 -3.45 14.73 6.56
C VAL A 183 -4.69 14.58 5.71
N GLY A 184 -5.48 13.54 5.96
CA GLY A 184 -6.65 13.28 5.14
C GLY A 184 -7.54 12.22 5.73
N THR A 185 -8.62 11.95 5.04
CA THR A 185 -9.62 10.94 5.37
C THR A 185 -9.63 9.85 4.31
N SER A 186 -9.97 8.64 4.71
CA SER A 186 -10.20 7.52 3.79
C SER A 186 -11.49 6.82 4.16
N ASP A 187 -12.22 6.36 3.15
CA ASP A 187 -13.36 5.48 3.26
C ASP A 187 -13.16 4.26 2.37
N LEU A 188 -13.77 3.15 2.74
CA LEU A 188 -13.68 1.90 1.99
C LEU A 188 -15.05 1.26 1.93
N ARG A 189 -15.42 0.71 0.77
CA ARG A 189 -16.64 -0.05 0.55
C ARG A 189 -16.32 -1.39 -0.09
N ILE A 190 -16.91 -2.47 0.43
CA ILE A 190 -16.78 -3.80 -0.16
C ILE A 190 -17.67 -3.88 -1.40
N LEU A 191 -17.07 -4.12 -2.58
CA LEU A 191 -17.81 -4.29 -3.84
C LEU A 191 -18.17 -5.75 -4.07
N SER A 192 -17.25 -6.67 -3.77
CA SER A 192 -17.46 -8.11 -3.90
C SER A 192 -16.57 -8.90 -2.93
N THR A 193 -17.03 -10.09 -2.56
CA THR A 193 -16.27 -11.04 -1.74
C THR A 193 -15.97 -12.26 -2.59
N ALA A 194 -14.68 -12.50 -2.87
CA ALA A 194 -14.22 -13.62 -3.68
C ALA A 194 -13.95 -14.86 -2.85
N ALA A 195 -13.54 -14.71 -1.58
CA ALA A 195 -13.28 -15.80 -0.67
C ALA A 195 -13.54 -15.37 0.78
N THR A 196 -13.92 -16.35 1.61
CA THR A 196 -14.08 -16.17 3.06
C THR A 196 -13.36 -17.27 3.81
N ARG A 197 -12.94 -16.99 5.04
CA ARG A 197 -12.29 -17.94 5.94
C ARG A 197 -12.72 -17.66 7.37
N GLU A 198 -12.96 -18.74 8.11
CA GLU A 198 -13.14 -18.69 9.56
C GLU A 198 -11.78 -18.64 10.26
N LEU A 199 -11.68 -17.80 11.26
CA LEU A 199 -10.62 -17.76 12.25
C LEU A 199 -11.23 -18.08 13.62
N PRO A 200 -10.42 -18.44 14.62
CA PRO A 200 -10.97 -18.83 15.93
C PRO A 200 -11.88 -17.79 16.60
N GLY A 201 -11.58 -16.49 16.46
CA GLY A 201 -12.37 -15.38 17.01
C GLY A 201 -12.77 -14.32 15.99
N ALA A 202 -12.71 -14.64 14.69
CA ALA A 202 -12.96 -13.68 13.62
C ALA A 202 -13.39 -14.37 12.32
N HIS A 203 -13.93 -13.57 11.40
CA HIS A 203 -14.17 -13.97 10.02
C HIS A 203 -13.29 -13.15 9.11
N ALA A 204 -12.65 -13.78 8.15
CA ALA A 204 -11.83 -13.09 7.17
C ALA A 204 -12.43 -13.16 5.76
N GLY A 205 -12.24 -12.10 5.00
CA GLY A 205 -12.64 -12.00 3.60
C GLY A 205 -11.52 -11.55 2.69
N LEU A 206 -11.67 -11.87 1.42
CA LEU A 206 -10.85 -11.39 0.32
C LEU A 206 -11.78 -10.96 -0.81
N GLY A 207 -11.55 -9.79 -1.41
CA GLY A 207 -12.41 -9.33 -2.50
C GLY A 207 -11.98 -8.00 -3.10
N GLU A 208 -12.89 -7.46 -3.90
CA GLU A 208 -12.73 -6.11 -4.47
C GLU A 208 -13.37 -5.08 -3.55
N VAL A 209 -12.68 -3.97 -3.38
CA VAL A 209 -13.13 -2.83 -2.60
C VAL A 209 -12.98 -1.55 -3.40
N GLU A 210 -13.87 -0.59 -3.17
CA GLU A 210 -13.69 0.79 -3.59
C GLU A 210 -13.07 1.57 -2.44
N LEU A 211 -11.90 2.14 -2.67
CA LEU A 211 -11.21 3.02 -1.74
C LEU A 211 -11.43 4.47 -2.15
N GLY A 212 -11.96 5.27 -1.23
CA GLY A 212 -12.00 6.72 -1.31
C GLY A 212 -10.91 7.31 -0.43
N SER A 213 -10.19 8.33 -0.92
CA SER A 213 -9.23 9.08 -0.12
C SER A 213 -9.27 10.55 -0.49
N GLN A 214 -9.12 11.41 0.50
CA GLN A 214 -9.06 12.85 0.32
C GLN A 214 -7.99 13.42 1.24
N VAL A 215 -7.08 14.20 0.67
CA VAL A 215 -6.17 15.03 1.47
C VAL A 215 -6.93 16.30 1.85
N THR A 216 -7.17 16.49 3.14
CA THR A 216 -7.96 17.59 3.68
C THR A 216 -7.09 18.71 4.27
N GLY A 217 -5.78 18.49 4.36
CA GLY A 217 -4.85 19.46 4.87
C GLY A 217 -3.44 18.91 5.01
N TYR A 218 -2.56 19.73 5.61
CA TYR A 218 -1.22 19.31 5.95
C TYR A 218 -0.72 19.98 7.23
N LEU A 219 0.20 19.31 7.90
CA LEU A 219 0.93 19.83 9.04
C LEU A 219 2.30 20.32 8.59
N ARG A 220 2.74 21.50 9.06
CA ARG A 220 4.16 21.86 8.98
C ARG A 220 4.86 21.41 10.25
N ARG A 221 6.00 20.74 10.05
CA ARG A 221 6.79 20.17 11.14
C ARG A 221 8.21 20.68 11.08
N ASP A 222 8.77 20.97 12.23
CA ASP A 222 10.20 21.25 12.39
C ASP A 222 11.06 20.07 11.89
N GLU A 223 12.08 20.37 11.08
CA GLU A 223 12.89 19.33 10.43
C GLU A 223 13.71 18.51 11.44
N VAL A 224 14.13 19.09 12.54
CA VAL A 224 15.00 18.44 13.53
C VAL A 224 14.17 17.77 14.63
N THR A 225 13.19 18.47 15.19
CA THR A 225 12.43 18.01 16.35
C THR A 225 11.14 17.25 15.96
N GLY A 226 10.66 17.43 14.73
CA GLY A 226 9.38 16.91 14.27
C GLY A 226 8.16 17.60 14.92
N THR A 227 8.39 18.67 15.70
CA THR A 227 7.31 19.40 16.35
C THR A 227 6.37 20.02 15.32
N VAL A 228 5.07 19.88 15.51
CA VAL A 228 4.05 20.51 14.66
C VAL A 228 4.03 22.01 14.93
N TRP A 229 4.25 22.81 13.90
CA TRP A 229 4.15 24.26 13.98
C TRP A 229 2.73 24.74 13.77
N ASP A 230 2.07 24.22 12.73
CA ASP A 230 0.69 24.57 12.39
C ASP A 230 0.02 23.49 11.55
N SER A 231 -1.29 23.69 11.30
CA SER A 231 -2.13 22.85 10.42
C SER A 231 -2.81 23.75 9.39
N ASN A 232 -2.73 23.36 8.15
CA ASN A 232 -3.24 24.12 7.01
C ASN A 232 -4.28 23.28 6.27
N PRO A 233 -5.52 23.77 6.08
CA PRO A 233 -6.54 23.06 5.33
C PRO A 233 -6.24 23.08 3.82
N LEU A 234 -6.74 22.04 3.12
CA LEU A 234 -6.70 21.91 1.67
C LEU A 234 -8.09 21.47 1.16
N GLU A 235 -8.43 21.95 -0.03
CA GLU A 235 -9.67 21.57 -0.75
C GLU A 235 -9.31 20.75 -1.97
N LEU A 236 -8.74 19.55 -1.76
CA LEU A 236 -8.42 18.62 -2.85
C LEU A 236 -9.58 17.66 -3.12
N PRO A 237 -9.71 17.15 -4.36
CA PRO A 237 -10.80 16.24 -4.72
C PRO A 237 -10.68 14.89 -3.99
N VAL A 238 -11.83 14.24 -3.78
CA VAL A 238 -11.85 12.83 -3.37
C VAL A 238 -11.36 11.98 -4.53
N ARG A 239 -10.33 11.18 -4.29
CA ARG A 239 -9.85 10.16 -5.24
C ARG A 239 -10.50 8.84 -4.92
N ARG A 240 -11.09 8.18 -5.93
CA ARG A 240 -11.69 6.87 -5.80
C ARG A 240 -11.09 5.90 -6.80
N PHE A 241 -10.79 4.70 -6.34
CA PHE A 241 -10.36 3.61 -7.21
C PHE A 241 -10.76 2.26 -6.63
N THR A 242 -10.94 1.28 -7.50
CA THR A 242 -11.19 -0.11 -7.10
C THR A 242 -9.86 -0.83 -6.96
N THR A 243 -9.73 -1.61 -5.88
CA THR A 243 -8.54 -2.42 -5.62
C THR A 243 -8.90 -3.74 -4.94
N ARG A 244 -7.89 -4.56 -4.64
CA ARG A 244 -8.02 -5.80 -3.88
C ARG A 244 -7.74 -5.54 -2.41
N ALA A 245 -8.53 -6.17 -1.53
CA ALA A 245 -8.32 -6.13 -0.09
C ALA A 245 -8.55 -7.49 0.54
N THR A 246 -7.80 -7.78 1.57
CA THR A 246 -8.15 -8.76 2.59
C THR A 246 -8.59 -8.02 3.85
N TRP A 247 -9.53 -8.58 4.58
CA TRP A 247 -10.00 -8.02 5.84
C TRP A 247 -10.34 -9.11 6.85
N TRP A 248 -10.37 -8.73 8.11
CA TRP A 248 -10.93 -9.58 9.15
C TRP A 248 -11.89 -8.76 10.03
N THR A 249 -12.99 -9.41 10.39
CA THR A 249 -14.01 -8.90 11.31
C THR A 249 -13.96 -9.69 12.59
N VAL A 250 -14.04 -9.02 13.73
CA VAL A 250 -13.93 -9.69 15.02
C VAL A 250 -15.31 -10.02 15.55
N ASP A 251 -15.49 -11.28 15.96
CA ASP A 251 -16.73 -11.77 16.54
C ASP A 251 -17.10 -10.99 17.81
N ALA A 252 -18.38 -10.65 17.97
CA ALA A 252 -18.86 -9.95 19.16
C ALA A 252 -18.53 -10.68 20.46
N ALA A 253 -18.59 -12.02 20.45
CA ALA A 253 -18.23 -12.85 21.61
C ALA A 253 -16.72 -12.79 21.91
N ALA A 254 -15.88 -12.88 20.88
CA ALA A 254 -14.42 -12.77 21.02
C ALA A 254 -14.04 -11.37 21.52
N LEU A 255 -14.70 -10.35 20.99
CA LEU A 255 -14.49 -8.97 21.41
C LEU A 255 -14.90 -8.73 22.87
N ALA A 256 -16.05 -9.25 23.29
CA ALA A 256 -16.49 -9.18 24.69
C ALA A 256 -15.52 -9.91 25.64
N ALA A 257 -15.02 -11.08 25.23
CA ALA A 257 -14.05 -11.87 26.00
C ALA A 257 -12.66 -11.22 26.08
N SER A 258 -12.30 -10.34 25.15
CA SER A 258 -11.00 -9.65 25.11
C SER A 258 -10.80 -8.64 26.27
N GLY A 259 -11.90 -8.21 26.92
CA GLY A 259 -11.87 -7.19 27.96
C GLY A 259 -11.56 -5.76 27.47
N ILE A 260 -11.49 -5.53 26.16
CA ILE A 260 -11.25 -4.21 25.59
C ILE A 260 -12.49 -3.33 25.81
N SER A 261 -12.27 -2.14 26.38
CA SER A 261 -13.37 -1.19 26.56
C SER A 261 -13.84 -0.63 25.19
N PRO A 262 -15.13 -0.30 25.03
CA PRO A 262 -15.64 0.29 23.76
C PRO A 262 -14.84 1.52 23.31
N ALA A 263 -14.37 2.34 24.26
CA ALA A 263 -13.58 3.54 23.96
C ALA A 263 -12.17 3.22 23.41
N ALA A 264 -11.60 2.05 23.75
CA ALA A 264 -10.29 1.62 23.28
C ALA A 264 -10.34 0.88 21.91
N LEU A 265 -11.52 0.44 21.46
CA LEU A 265 -11.65 -0.34 20.22
C LEU A 265 -11.07 0.36 18.97
N PRO A 266 -11.30 1.67 18.73
CA PRO A 266 -10.70 2.33 17.59
C PRO A 266 -9.16 2.30 17.64
N GLY A 267 -8.58 2.55 18.81
CA GLY A 267 -7.13 2.50 19.02
C GLY A 267 -6.55 1.09 18.88
N ALA A 268 -7.28 0.08 19.35
CA ALA A 268 -6.90 -1.32 19.21
C ALA A 268 -6.85 -1.76 17.74
N ALA A 269 -7.92 -1.49 17.00
CA ALA A 269 -8.03 -1.84 15.58
C ALA A 269 -6.96 -1.12 14.74
N HIS A 270 -6.75 0.17 14.97
CA HIS A 270 -5.79 0.99 14.26
C HIS A 270 -4.34 0.56 14.54
N ALA A 271 -4.01 0.26 15.79
CA ALA A 271 -2.69 -0.26 16.14
C ALA A 271 -2.43 -1.66 15.55
N ALA A 272 -3.44 -2.54 15.55
CA ALA A 272 -3.36 -3.86 14.92
C ALA A 272 -3.18 -3.74 13.39
N GLU A 273 -3.89 -2.84 12.74
CA GLU A 273 -3.74 -2.52 11.32
C GLU A 273 -2.30 -2.10 10.99
N HIS A 274 -1.77 -1.11 11.71
CA HIS A 274 -0.41 -0.61 11.47
C HIS A 274 0.66 -1.69 11.63
N ALA A 275 0.56 -2.50 12.69
CA ALA A 275 1.49 -3.60 12.94
C ALA A 275 1.41 -4.66 11.82
N ALA A 276 0.20 -5.02 11.42
CA ALA A 276 -0.03 -5.99 10.35
C ALA A 276 0.56 -5.51 9.02
N ILE A 277 0.26 -4.27 8.60
CA ILE A 277 0.84 -3.66 7.40
C ILE A 277 2.38 -3.61 7.48
N GLY A 278 2.91 -3.21 8.65
CA GLY A 278 4.35 -3.08 8.85
C GLY A 278 5.11 -4.41 8.71
N LEU A 279 4.46 -5.52 9.02
CA LEU A 279 5.05 -6.87 8.96
C LEU A 279 4.70 -7.63 7.68
N LEU A 280 3.68 -7.21 6.92
CA LEU A 280 3.26 -7.90 5.69
C LEU A 280 4.40 -8.15 4.69
N PRO A 281 5.40 -7.26 4.51
CA PRO A 281 6.52 -7.50 3.59
C PRO A 281 7.34 -8.77 3.89
N VAL A 282 7.27 -9.33 5.09
CA VAL A 282 7.87 -10.63 5.43
C VAL A 282 7.17 -11.79 4.72
N PHE A 283 5.87 -11.68 4.48
CA PHE A 283 4.99 -12.73 3.94
C PHE A 283 4.62 -12.51 2.47
N ALA A 284 4.58 -11.25 2.05
CA ALA A 284 4.30 -10.81 0.70
C ALA A 284 5.34 -9.73 0.34
N PRO A 285 6.44 -10.07 -0.34
CA PRO A 285 7.49 -9.11 -0.68
C PRO A 285 6.94 -7.91 -1.45
N CYS A 286 6.82 -6.80 -0.77
CA CYS A 286 6.30 -5.53 -1.27
C CYS A 286 6.99 -4.36 -0.56
N ASP A 287 6.92 -3.17 -1.13
CA ASP A 287 7.21 -1.95 -0.37
C ASP A 287 6.00 -1.62 0.52
N ARG A 288 6.27 -1.01 1.68
CA ARG A 288 5.18 -0.56 2.55
C ARG A 288 4.25 0.48 1.91
N TRP A 289 4.71 1.12 0.81
CA TRP A 289 3.91 2.07 0.03
C TRP A 289 3.00 1.39 -0.99
N ASP A 290 3.23 0.10 -1.30
CA ASP A 290 2.39 -0.69 -2.20
C ASP A 290 1.10 -1.18 -1.54
N ILE A 291 1.00 -1.09 -0.22
CA ILE A 291 -0.14 -1.55 0.57
C ILE A 291 -0.65 -0.44 1.48
N GLY A 292 -1.93 -0.46 1.77
CA GLY A 292 -2.57 0.44 2.72
C GLY A 292 -3.55 -0.32 3.62
N GLY A 293 -4.17 0.38 4.54
CA GLY A 293 -5.20 -0.19 5.38
C GLY A 293 -6.22 0.83 5.84
N LEU A 294 -7.28 0.28 6.40
CA LEU A 294 -8.33 1.00 7.08
C LEU A 294 -8.89 0.13 8.19
N SER A 295 -9.07 0.70 9.36
CA SER A 295 -9.70 0.02 10.48
C SER A 295 -10.83 0.85 11.07
N THR A 296 -11.84 0.17 11.54
CA THR A 296 -13.00 0.81 12.18
C THR A 296 -13.63 -0.09 13.24
N ALA A 297 -14.13 0.51 14.30
CA ALA A 297 -14.84 -0.22 15.33
C ALA A 297 -16.19 -0.78 14.87
N CYS A 298 -16.78 -0.23 13.79
CA CYS A 298 -18.01 -0.71 13.18
C CYS A 298 -18.04 -0.28 11.71
N HIS A 299 -17.77 -1.21 10.80
CA HIS A 299 -17.79 -0.93 9.37
C HIS A 299 -19.21 -1.02 8.80
N PRO A 300 -19.65 -0.08 7.93
CA PRO A 300 -21.01 -0.10 7.41
C PRO A 300 -21.42 -1.40 6.70
N ASP A 301 -20.52 -1.99 5.91
CA ASP A 301 -20.84 -3.19 5.12
C ASP A 301 -20.81 -4.48 5.94
N THR A 302 -20.04 -4.52 7.06
CA THR A 302 -19.93 -5.73 7.89
C THR A 302 -20.72 -5.65 9.19
N GLY A 303 -21.04 -4.44 9.65
CA GLY A 303 -21.68 -4.20 10.96
C GLY A 303 -20.80 -4.52 12.17
N LEU A 304 -19.50 -4.82 11.95
CA LEU A 304 -18.56 -5.30 12.97
C LEU A 304 -17.27 -4.47 12.98
N LEU A 305 -16.49 -4.63 14.05
CA LEU A 305 -15.11 -4.17 14.05
C LEU A 305 -14.37 -4.85 12.91
N THR A 306 -13.81 -4.07 12.01
CA THR A 306 -13.16 -4.58 10.80
C THR A 306 -11.82 -3.88 10.58
N VAL A 307 -10.83 -4.68 10.23
CA VAL A 307 -9.51 -4.22 9.77
C VAL A 307 -9.31 -4.69 8.34
N PHE A 308 -9.04 -3.75 7.45
CA PHE A 308 -8.72 -3.99 6.05
C PHE A 308 -7.24 -3.78 5.79
N VAL A 309 -6.68 -4.61 4.94
CA VAL A 309 -5.38 -4.38 4.30
C VAL A 309 -5.57 -4.56 2.79
N HIS A 310 -5.21 -3.53 2.04
CA HIS A 310 -5.50 -3.45 0.61
C HIS A 310 -4.24 -3.12 -0.20
N ASP A 311 -4.26 -3.51 -1.46
CA ASP A 311 -3.25 -3.09 -2.42
C ASP A 311 -3.38 -1.58 -2.68
N GLY A 312 -2.25 -0.89 -2.78
CA GLY A 312 -2.20 0.55 -3.04
C GLY A 312 -2.47 0.94 -4.50
N GLN A 313 -2.56 -0.04 -5.39
CA GLN A 313 -2.72 0.17 -6.83
C GLN A 313 -4.14 -0.17 -7.29
N ALA A 314 -4.63 0.59 -8.30
CA ALA A 314 -5.90 0.31 -8.94
C ALA A 314 -5.91 -1.10 -9.55
N GLY A 315 -6.98 -1.85 -9.27
CA GLY A 315 -7.14 -3.24 -9.68
C GLY A 315 -6.40 -4.27 -8.80
N GLY A 316 -5.54 -3.84 -7.90
CA GLY A 316 -4.72 -4.68 -7.03
C GLY A 316 -3.37 -5.07 -7.66
N ALA A 317 -2.48 -5.60 -6.84
CA ALA A 317 -1.16 -6.11 -7.25
C ALA A 317 -0.92 -7.56 -6.79
N GLY A 318 -1.88 -8.13 -6.04
CA GLY A 318 -1.84 -9.50 -5.52
C GLY A 318 -1.30 -9.63 -4.09
N PHE A 319 -0.91 -8.52 -3.45
CA PHE A 319 -0.43 -8.55 -2.06
C PHE A 319 -1.56 -8.91 -1.09
N ALA A 320 -2.76 -8.36 -1.30
CA ALA A 320 -3.94 -8.69 -0.51
C ALA A 320 -4.34 -10.17 -0.66
N ASP A 321 -4.23 -10.74 -1.86
CA ASP A 321 -4.47 -12.16 -2.13
C ASP A 321 -3.44 -13.03 -1.38
N ARG A 322 -2.16 -12.63 -1.40
CA ARG A 322 -1.11 -13.32 -0.65
C ARG A 322 -1.31 -13.19 0.85
N ALA A 323 -1.64 -12.01 1.34
CA ALA A 323 -1.95 -11.78 2.75
C ALA A 323 -3.09 -12.68 3.24
N TYR A 324 -4.16 -12.83 2.44
CA TYR A 324 -5.26 -13.74 2.75
C TYR A 324 -4.83 -15.21 2.84
N GLN A 325 -3.94 -15.65 1.95
CA GLN A 325 -3.43 -17.04 1.96
C GLN A 325 -2.69 -17.37 3.25
N VAL A 326 -1.89 -16.44 3.76
CA VAL A 326 -1.04 -16.59 4.95
C VAL A 326 -1.58 -15.90 6.20
N LEU A 327 -2.88 -15.57 6.19
CA LEU A 327 -3.49 -14.73 7.22
C LEU A 327 -3.26 -15.18 8.67
N PRO A 328 -3.43 -16.48 9.03
CA PRO A 328 -3.22 -16.92 10.39
C PRO A 328 -1.77 -16.73 10.85
N GLU A 329 -0.81 -17.12 10.02
CA GLU A 329 0.63 -17.02 10.29
C GLU A 329 1.07 -15.55 10.39
N TRP A 330 0.57 -14.73 9.49
CA TRP A 330 0.84 -13.29 9.48
C TRP A 330 0.29 -12.61 10.73
N LEU A 331 -0.96 -12.86 11.12
CA LEU A 331 -1.53 -12.27 12.33
C LEU A 331 -0.86 -12.78 13.60
N ALA A 332 -0.43 -14.06 13.65
CA ALA A 332 0.33 -14.59 14.77
C ALA A 332 1.69 -13.92 14.93
N ALA A 333 2.43 -13.74 13.83
CA ALA A 333 3.69 -13.01 13.84
C ALA A 333 3.50 -11.53 14.19
N THR A 334 2.40 -10.91 13.74
CA THR A 334 2.04 -9.53 14.11
C THR A 334 1.79 -9.41 15.62
N LEU A 335 1.06 -10.34 16.20
CA LEU A 335 0.85 -10.38 17.66
C LEU A 335 2.16 -10.53 18.43
N ALA A 336 3.04 -11.43 17.99
CA ALA A 336 4.35 -11.64 18.60
C ALA A 336 5.19 -10.33 18.54
N LEU A 337 5.29 -9.70 17.38
CA LEU A 337 6.01 -8.44 17.19
C LEU A 337 5.54 -7.34 18.17
N VAL A 338 4.23 -7.14 18.28
CA VAL A 338 3.68 -6.08 19.15
C VAL A 338 3.90 -6.42 20.62
N ARG A 339 3.75 -7.70 21.00
CA ARG A 339 3.91 -8.20 22.39
C ARG A 339 5.36 -8.13 22.87
N GLU A 340 6.31 -8.52 22.03
CA GLU A 340 7.74 -8.60 22.35
C GLU A 340 8.44 -7.23 22.28
N CYS A 341 7.86 -6.24 21.62
CA CYS A 341 8.41 -4.91 21.58
C CYS A 341 8.46 -4.28 22.98
N PRO A 342 9.64 -3.86 23.48
CA PRO A 342 9.79 -3.41 24.87
C PRO A 342 9.18 -2.05 25.20
N CYS A 343 8.66 -1.31 24.22
CA CYS A 343 8.02 0.00 24.46
C CYS A 343 6.70 -0.17 25.24
N ALA A 344 6.34 0.83 26.03
CA ALA A 344 5.11 0.82 26.81
C ALA A 344 3.86 1.08 25.95
N ASP A 345 3.84 2.21 25.23
CA ASP A 345 2.62 2.73 24.59
C ASP A 345 2.60 2.58 23.06
N GLY A 346 3.67 2.06 22.48
CA GLY A 346 3.85 1.95 21.04
C GLY A 346 5.01 2.79 20.53
N CYS A 347 5.65 2.32 19.47
CA CYS A 347 6.79 3.00 18.84
C CYS A 347 6.85 2.64 17.34
N PRO A 348 7.74 3.29 16.56
CA PRO A 348 7.90 2.99 15.14
C PRO A 348 8.29 1.54 14.82
N ARG A 349 8.84 0.79 15.81
CA ARG A 349 9.19 -0.63 15.66
C ARG A 349 7.97 -1.56 15.71
N CYS A 350 6.82 -1.10 16.18
CA CYS A 350 5.63 -1.95 16.34
C CYS A 350 4.36 -1.36 15.72
N ILE A 351 3.79 -0.28 16.28
CA ILE A 351 2.45 0.21 15.90
C ILE A 351 2.42 1.62 15.30
N VAL A 352 3.49 2.41 15.42
CA VAL A 352 3.52 3.77 14.88
C VAL A 352 3.92 3.74 13.41
N SER A 353 3.07 4.27 12.52
CA SER A 353 3.29 4.29 11.08
C SER A 353 3.58 5.69 10.55
N PRO A 354 4.63 5.89 9.73
CA PRO A 354 4.89 7.18 9.08
C PRO A 354 3.87 7.52 8.00
N LYS A 355 3.07 6.53 7.54
CA LYS A 355 2.05 6.69 6.49
C LYS A 355 0.69 7.11 7.03
N CYS A 356 0.50 7.11 8.34
CA CYS A 356 -0.80 7.30 8.95
C CYS A 356 -1.40 8.67 8.65
N GLY A 357 -2.55 8.70 7.99
CA GLY A 357 -3.28 9.91 7.63
C GLY A 357 -3.91 10.62 8.83
N SER A 358 -4.18 9.89 9.93
CA SER A 358 -4.73 10.44 11.18
C SER A 358 -3.65 10.86 12.19
N GLY A 359 -2.36 10.87 11.78
CA GLY A 359 -1.25 11.23 12.66
C GLY A 359 -1.00 10.24 13.79
N ASN A 360 -1.32 8.96 13.58
CA ASN A 360 -1.20 7.89 14.57
C ASN A 360 -2.13 8.04 15.79
N GLN A 361 -3.33 8.55 15.58
CA GLN A 361 -4.31 8.72 16.66
C GLN A 361 -5.70 8.23 16.25
N PRO A 362 -6.39 7.50 17.16
CA PRO A 362 -5.84 6.92 18.39
C PRO A 362 -5.03 5.65 18.11
N LEU A 363 -4.04 5.35 18.94
CA LEU A 363 -3.35 4.06 18.98
C LEU A 363 -3.37 3.53 20.41
N ASP A 364 -3.61 2.22 20.57
CA ASP A 364 -3.56 1.52 21.86
C ASP A 364 -2.85 0.18 21.70
N LYS A 365 -1.60 0.11 22.15
CA LYS A 365 -0.78 -1.09 22.04
C LYS A 365 -1.33 -2.28 22.86
N ALA A 366 -1.74 -2.02 24.10
CA ALA A 366 -2.23 -3.07 24.98
C ALA A 366 -3.55 -3.65 24.45
N ALA A 367 -4.45 -2.78 24.00
CA ALA A 367 -5.71 -3.21 23.40
C ALA A 367 -5.50 -3.91 22.03
N ALA A 368 -4.50 -3.53 21.24
CA ALA A 368 -4.15 -4.24 20.01
C ALA A 368 -3.63 -5.65 20.25
N ILE A 369 -2.82 -5.86 21.30
CA ILE A 369 -2.39 -7.20 21.72
C ILE A 369 -3.60 -8.06 22.11
N ALA A 370 -4.53 -7.50 22.91
CA ALA A 370 -5.74 -8.20 23.30
C ALA A 370 -6.65 -8.53 22.10
N LEU A 371 -6.79 -7.59 21.15
CA LEU A 371 -7.58 -7.78 19.92
C LEU A 371 -7.00 -8.89 19.03
N LEU A 372 -5.70 -8.84 18.73
CA LEU A 372 -5.02 -9.86 17.93
C LEU A 372 -5.05 -11.24 18.61
N ALA A 373 -4.89 -11.28 19.94
CA ALA A 373 -5.02 -12.50 20.69
C ALA A 373 -6.45 -13.08 20.62
N ALA A 374 -7.48 -12.22 20.69
CA ALA A 374 -8.87 -12.64 20.57
C ALA A 374 -9.20 -13.20 19.17
N VAL A 375 -8.62 -12.63 18.11
CA VAL A 375 -8.75 -13.14 16.73
C VAL A 375 -8.18 -14.55 16.58
N LEU A 376 -7.06 -14.83 17.27
CA LEU A 376 -6.29 -16.08 17.14
C LEU A 376 -6.63 -17.14 18.19
N ALA A 377 -7.32 -16.76 19.28
CA ALA A 377 -7.63 -17.70 20.36
C ALA A 377 -8.66 -18.74 19.92
N SER A 378 -8.33 -20.02 20.08
CA SER A 378 -9.27 -21.11 19.83
C SER A 378 -10.52 -20.95 20.69
N ARG A 379 -11.70 -21.26 20.12
CA ARG A 379 -12.98 -21.30 20.87
C ARG A 379 -12.96 -22.31 22.04
N ASP A 380 -12.04 -23.26 21.98
CA ASP A 380 -11.89 -24.35 22.97
C ASP A 380 -10.73 -24.13 23.93
N ASP A 381 -10.14 -22.94 24.03
CA ASP A 381 -9.03 -22.65 24.95
C ASP A 381 -9.57 -22.49 26.39
N PRO A 382 -9.24 -23.41 27.34
CA PRO A 382 -9.73 -23.36 28.71
C PRO A 382 -9.19 -22.18 29.53
N ALA A 383 -8.27 -21.38 29.02
CA ALA A 383 -7.77 -20.16 29.67
C ALA A 383 -8.76 -18.96 29.57
N ARG A 384 -9.95 -19.17 29.06
CA ARG A 384 -11.04 -18.17 28.96
C ARG A 384 -12.00 -18.14 30.18
N VAL A 385 -11.70 -18.86 31.25
CA VAL A 385 -12.52 -18.88 32.49
C VAL A 385 -11.80 -18.12 33.60
#